data_9d72d414d8bdc66bd99631225504bc99
#
_entry.id   9d72d414d8bdc66bd99631225504bc99
#
_cell.length_a   1.000
_cell.length_b   1.000
_cell.length_c   1.000
_cell.angle_alpha   90.00
_cell.angle_beta   90.00
_cell.angle_gamma   90.00
#
_symmetry.space_group_name_H-M   'P 1'
#
loop_
_entity.id
_entity.type
_entity.pdbx_description
1 polymer ?
#
loop_
_entity_poly.entity_id
_entity_poly.type
_entity_poly.pdbx_seq_one_letter_code
_entity_poly.pdbx_strand_id
1 'polypeptide(L)'
;MEYRSMKIKLTAMAMVICLVALAASGKGFALRTGDLLFKEYPADSAFTDAVVAATQSLDRYRFSHVGVAVERNGAIEVIEAVFSGVKVTPLDSFLLTARHIGEQPVVMAARLKEQYRKAIPEAVKRMEQLIGKPYDREFLPGNDAYYCSELIESTFLIDGKPIFEAQPMTFKDKATGETSPLWIRYFEELGRPIPEGVPGTNPGTMSRSECLHPLGLVPQK
;
A
#
# COMPACT_ATOMS: atom_id res chain seq x y z
N MET A 1 -12.05 -32.88 78.35
CA MET A 1 -12.56 -32.75 76.96
C MET A 1 -11.77 -31.66 76.29
N GLU A 2 -10.66 -32.05 75.65
CA GLU A 2 -9.71 -31.08 75.02
C GLU A 2 -10.13 -30.84 73.58
N TYR A 3 -10.36 -29.57 73.29
CA TYR A 3 -10.64 -29.08 71.93
C TYR A 3 -9.31 -28.77 71.24
N ARG A 4 -8.87 -29.68 70.37
CA ARG A 4 -7.61 -29.53 69.62
C ARG A 4 -7.77 -28.48 68.51
N SER A 5 -7.21 -27.30 68.69
CA SER A 5 -7.11 -26.28 67.68
C SER A 5 -6.19 -26.71 66.54
N MET A 6 -6.77 -26.94 65.40
CA MET A 6 -6.04 -27.25 64.18
C MET A 6 -5.68 -25.96 63.43
N LYS A 7 -4.43 -25.54 63.59
CA LYS A 7 -3.90 -24.40 62.83
C LYS A 7 -3.73 -24.78 61.36
N ILE A 8 -4.59 -24.24 60.54
CA ILE A 8 -4.45 -24.33 59.09
C ILE A 8 -3.36 -23.30 58.69
N LYS A 9 -2.22 -23.80 58.26
CA LYS A 9 -1.17 -22.98 57.60
C LYS A 9 -1.61 -22.66 56.21
N LEU A 10 -2.05 -21.41 55.96
CA LEU A 10 -2.23 -20.87 54.63
C LEU A 10 -0.85 -20.61 54.05
N THR A 11 -0.38 -21.49 53.18
CA THR A 11 0.75 -21.23 52.32
C THR A 11 0.27 -20.33 51.17
N ALA A 12 0.61 -19.04 51.28
CA ALA A 12 0.43 -18.12 50.19
C ALA A 12 1.37 -18.50 49.03
N MET A 13 0.85 -19.17 48.02
CA MET A 13 1.56 -19.41 46.79
C MET A 13 1.48 -18.12 45.97
N ALA A 14 2.54 -17.33 46.06
CA ALA A 14 2.72 -16.17 45.20
C ALA A 14 2.89 -16.65 43.74
N MET A 15 1.82 -16.57 42.97
CA MET A 15 1.84 -16.77 41.55
C MET A 15 2.52 -15.56 40.90
N VAL A 16 3.82 -15.66 40.68
CA VAL A 16 4.56 -14.70 39.85
C VAL A 16 4.11 -14.89 38.43
N ILE A 17 3.13 -14.10 38.02
CA ILE A 17 2.78 -13.95 36.61
C ILE A 17 3.93 -13.17 35.96
N CYS A 18 4.88 -13.90 35.39
CA CYS A 18 5.89 -13.33 34.53
C CYS A 18 5.18 -12.87 33.26
N LEU A 19 4.72 -11.60 33.24
CA LEU A 19 4.35 -10.93 31.99
C LEU A 19 5.64 -10.81 31.17
N VAL A 20 5.90 -11.81 30.34
CA VAL A 20 6.84 -11.65 29.24
C VAL A 20 6.12 -10.72 28.26
N ALA A 21 6.31 -9.42 28.45
CA ALA A 21 6.09 -8.46 27.39
C ALA A 21 7.02 -8.88 26.26
N LEU A 22 6.49 -9.59 25.27
CA LEU A 22 7.13 -9.76 24.00
C LEU A 22 7.22 -8.35 23.38
N ALA A 23 8.25 -7.59 23.81
CA ALA A 23 8.71 -6.47 23.04
C ALA A 23 9.20 -7.09 21.74
N ALA A 24 8.32 -7.17 20.74
CA ALA A 24 8.73 -7.24 19.36
C ALA A 24 9.54 -5.96 19.12
N SER A 25 10.83 -6.00 19.46
CA SER A 25 11.80 -5.03 18.98
C SER A 25 11.87 -5.26 17.47
N GLY A 26 10.90 -4.70 16.76
CA GLY A 26 10.95 -4.58 15.33
C GLY A 26 12.22 -3.80 15.01
N LYS A 27 13.27 -4.51 14.60
CA LYS A 27 14.41 -3.85 13.97
C LYS A 27 13.82 -3.09 12.80
N GLY A 28 13.68 -1.76 12.96
CA GLY A 28 13.18 -0.91 11.91
C GLY A 28 13.97 -1.19 10.64
N PHE A 29 13.27 -1.38 9.53
CA PHE A 29 13.93 -1.53 8.24
C PHE A 29 14.30 -0.14 7.69
N ALA A 30 15.37 -0.08 6.92
CA ALA A 30 15.68 1.09 6.12
C ALA A 30 15.02 0.94 4.73
N LEU A 31 14.36 2.00 4.27
CA LEU A 31 13.88 2.09 2.89
C LEU A 31 15.06 2.09 1.93
N ARG A 32 14.84 1.52 0.75
CA ARG A 32 15.81 1.44 -0.34
C ARG A 32 15.12 1.75 -1.66
N THR A 33 15.91 2.17 -2.63
CA THR A 33 15.42 2.30 -4.01
C THR A 33 14.75 1.02 -4.47
N GLY A 34 13.53 1.15 -5.02
CA GLY A 34 12.70 0.06 -5.50
C GLY A 34 11.74 -0.54 -4.46
N ASP A 35 11.72 -0.04 -3.22
CA ASP A 35 10.66 -0.41 -2.27
C ASP A 35 9.34 0.22 -2.70
N LEU A 36 8.26 -0.55 -2.72
CA LEU A 36 6.91 -0.07 -2.97
C LEU A 36 6.30 0.43 -1.67
N LEU A 37 5.71 1.62 -1.71
CA LEU A 37 5.06 2.26 -0.57
C LEU A 37 3.56 2.30 -0.79
N PHE A 38 2.83 1.38 -0.16
CA PHE A 38 1.38 1.29 -0.21
C PHE A 38 0.77 2.19 0.86
N LYS A 39 -0.07 3.13 0.44
CA LYS A 39 -0.63 4.17 1.30
C LYS A 39 -2.14 4.05 1.44
N GLU A 40 -2.63 4.25 2.66
CA GLU A 40 -4.03 4.56 2.92
C GLU A 40 -4.21 6.07 2.97
N TYR A 41 -5.12 6.62 2.20
CA TYR A 41 -5.58 7.98 2.39
C TYR A 41 -6.61 8.06 3.52
N PRO A 42 -6.83 9.24 4.15
CA PRO A 42 -7.92 9.45 5.10
C PRO A 42 -9.28 9.01 4.56
N ALA A 43 -10.15 8.53 5.45
CA ALA A 43 -11.44 7.91 5.09
C ALA A 43 -12.55 8.89 4.66
N ASP A 44 -12.26 10.18 4.60
CA ASP A 44 -13.17 11.24 4.17
C ASP A 44 -13.18 11.47 2.65
N SER A 45 -12.37 10.71 1.92
CA SER A 45 -12.31 10.73 0.47
C SER A 45 -13.24 9.67 -0.12
N ALA A 46 -14.36 10.10 -0.71
CA ALA A 46 -15.27 9.20 -1.42
C ALA A 46 -14.59 8.41 -2.54
N PHE A 47 -13.55 8.99 -3.18
CA PHE A 47 -12.73 8.31 -4.19
C PHE A 47 -11.94 7.15 -3.57
N THR A 48 -11.29 7.40 -2.42
CA THR A 48 -10.57 6.36 -1.67
C THR A 48 -11.49 5.21 -1.28
N ASP A 49 -12.67 5.52 -0.75
CA ASP A 49 -13.65 4.51 -0.35
C ASP A 49 -14.11 3.67 -1.54
N ALA A 50 -14.37 4.29 -2.69
CA ALA A 50 -14.77 3.59 -3.91
C ALA A 50 -13.66 2.66 -4.45
N VAL A 51 -12.39 3.10 -4.43
CA VAL A 51 -11.24 2.23 -4.78
C VAL A 51 -11.15 1.05 -3.83
N VAL A 52 -11.24 1.30 -2.53
CA VAL A 52 -11.11 0.26 -1.49
C VAL A 52 -12.26 -0.75 -1.57
N ALA A 53 -13.50 -0.29 -1.82
CA ALA A 53 -14.66 -1.17 -1.95
C ALA A 53 -14.54 -2.13 -3.15
N ALA A 54 -13.93 -1.66 -4.25
CA ALA A 54 -13.71 -2.45 -5.46
C ALA A 54 -12.46 -3.36 -5.39
N THR A 55 -11.55 -3.14 -4.43
CA THR A 55 -10.25 -3.84 -4.38
C THR A 55 -10.06 -4.63 -3.10
N GLN A 56 -9.01 -5.43 -3.02
CA GLN A 56 -8.66 -6.19 -1.81
C GLN A 56 -7.17 -6.04 -1.51
N SER A 57 -6.88 -5.37 -0.40
CA SER A 57 -5.52 -5.18 0.09
C SER A 57 -5.01 -6.38 0.88
N LEU A 58 -3.70 -6.36 1.16
CA LEU A 58 -3.07 -7.26 2.13
C LEU A 58 -3.69 -7.02 3.51
N ASP A 59 -3.97 -8.11 4.24
CA ASP A 59 -4.55 -8.09 5.59
C ASP A 59 -5.81 -7.21 5.70
N ARG A 60 -5.81 -6.28 6.67
CA ARG A 60 -6.92 -5.33 6.93
C ARG A 60 -6.65 -3.94 6.37
N TYR A 61 -5.57 -3.77 5.61
CA TYR A 61 -5.24 -2.48 5.04
C TYR A 61 -6.24 -2.05 3.96
N ARG A 62 -6.35 -0.75 3.78
CA ARG A 62 -7.23 -0.09 2.82
C ARG A 62 -6.39 0.73 1.83
N PHE A 63 -5.43 0.07 1.19
CA PHE A 63 -4.53 0.75 0.26
C PHE A 63 -5.29 1.26 -0.97
N SER A 64 -5.22 2.55 -1.18
CA SER A 64 -5.80 3.25 -2.33
C SER A 64 -4.75 3.96 -3.18
N HIS A 65 -3.49 3.89 -2.78
CA HIS A 65 -2.38 4.51 -3.49
C HIS A 65 -1.08 3.71 -3.31
N VAL A 66 -0.17 3.87 -4.28
CA VAL A 66 1.16 3.28 -4.23
C VAL A 66 2.16 4.19 -4.96
N GLY A 67 3.38 4.26 -4.41
CA GLY A 67 4.54 4.91 -5.03
C GLY A 67 5.79 4.07 -4.84
N VAL A 68 6.90 4.48 -5.44
CA VAL A 68 8.18 3.78 -5.37
C VAL A 68 9.22 4.66 -4.70
N ALA A 69 9.84 4.15 -3.64
CA ALA A 69 10.95 4.80 -2.96
C ALA A 69 12.19 4.83 -3.86
N VAL A 70 12.84 5.99 -3.92
CA VAL A 70 14.11 6.18 -4.64
C VAL A 70 15.04 6.98 -3.74
N GLU A 71 16.23 6.47 -3.51
CA GLU A 71 17.26 7.19 -2.76
C GLU A 71 18.02 8.15 -3.69
N ARG A 72 18.03 9.44 -3.34
CA ARG A 72 18.75 10.49 -4.05
C ARG A 72 19.47 11.40 -3.06
N ASN A 73 20.74 11.62 -3.27
CA ASN A 73 21.57 12.50 -2.42
C ASN A 73 21.48 12.17 -0.90
N GLY A 74 21.34 10.89 -0.56
CA GLY A 74 21.22 10.42 0.83
C GLY A 74 19.82 10.62 1.46
N ALA A 75 18.81 11.02 0.68
CA ALA A 75 17.43 11.13 1.10
C ALA A 75 16.53 10.18 0.30
N ILE A 76 15.45 9.74 0.93
CA ILE A 76 14.41 8.95 0.24
C ILE A 76 13.35 9.92 -0.30
N GLU A 77 13.09 9.79 -1.58
CA GLU A 77 12.00 10.41 -2.30
C GLU A 77 11.07 9.32 -2.84
N VAL A 78 9.88 9.68 -3.29
CA VAL A 78 8.88 8.76 -3.84
C VAL A 78 8.51 9.21 -5.24
N ILE A 79 8.66 8.32 -6.23
CA ILE A 79 8.05 8.54 -7.55
C ILE A 79 6.65 7.96 -7.51
N GLU A 80 5.66 8.80 -7.84
CA GLU A 80 4.24 8.45 -7.77
C GLU A 80 3.46 9.12 -8.90
N ALA A 81 2.32 8.53 -9.29
CA ALA A 81 1.33 9.18 -10.14
C ALA A 81 0.13 9.60 -9.28
N VAL A 82 -0.17 10.90 -9.27
CA VAL A 82 -1.30 11.51 -8.58
C VAL A 82 -2.08 12.39 -9.58
N PHE A 83 -3.24 12.93 -9.21
CA PHE A 83 -4.08 13.71 -10.13
C PHE A 83 -3.35 14.87 -10.86
N SER A 84 -2.25 15.37 -10.31
CA SER A 84 -1.39 16.35 -10.98
C SER A 84 -0.37 15.74 -11.96
N GLY A 85 -0.36 14.42 -12.12
CA GLY A 85 0.56 13.67 -12.98
C GLY A 85 1.64 12.89 -12.22
N VAL A 86 2.57 12.33 -12.99
CA VAL A 86 3.73 11.61 -12.46
C VAL A 86 4.74 12.59 -11.91
N LYS A 87 5.16 12.41 -10.66
CA LYS A 87 6.07 13.34 -9.98
C LYS A 87 6.97 12.66 -8.97
N VAL A 88 7.94 13.42 -8.48
CA VAL A 88 8.76 13.09 -7.32
C VAL A 88 8.22 13.84 -6.10
N THR A 89 8.01 13.11 -5.02
CA THR A 89 7.50 13.65 -3.74
C THR A 89 8.49 13.31 -2.63
N PRO A 90 8.94 14.30 -1.80
CA PRO A 90 9.73 13.99 -0.62
C PRO A 90 9.00 12.98 0.30
N LEU A 91 9.75 12.04 0.91
CA LEU A 91 9.15 10.99 1.75
C LEU A 91 8.23 11.57 2.83
N ASP A 92 8.67 12.61 3.53
CA ASP A 92 7.89 13.23 4.62
C ASP A 92 6.55 13.78 4.10
N SER A 93 6.55 14.41 2.92
CA SER A 93 5.32 14.89 2.26
C SER A 93 4.41 13.74 1.83
N PHE A 94 5.00 12.62 1.37
CA PHE A 94 4.25 11.42 1.02
C PHE A 94 3.58 10.81 2.26
N LEU A 95 4.29 10.73 3.39
CA LEU A 95 3.79 10.19 4.65
C LEU A 95 2.71 11.10 5.27
N LEU A 96 2.89 12.43 5.20
CA LEU A 96 1.97 13.42 5.78
C LEU A 96 0.54 13.30 5.23
N THR A 97 0.39 12.92 3.97
CA THR A 97 -0.92 12.77 3.31
C THR A 97 -1.58 11.41 3.53
N ALA A 98 -0.93 10.50 4.25
CA ALA A 98 -1.50 9.22 4.59
C ALA A 98 -2.53 9.33 5.73
N ARG A 99 -3.40 8.32 5.88
CA ARG A 99 -4.15 8.14 7.12
C ARG A 99 -3.19 7.87 8.28
N HIS A 100 -3.47 8.40 9.45
CA HIS A 100 -2.66 8.18 10.64
C HIS A 100 -3.43 7.39 11.71
N ILE A 101 -2.71 6.56 12.45
CA ILE A 101 -3.18 5.93 13.70
C ILE A 101 -2.29 6.49 14.82
N GLY A 102 -2.83 7.44 15.58
CA GLY A 102 -1.99 8.29 16.43
C GLY A 102 -1.02 9.08 15.55
N GLU A 103 0.27 8.99 15.83
CA GLU A 103 1.31 9.64 15.04
C GLU A 103 1.78 8.78 13.85
N GLN A 104 1.47 7.49 13.81
CA GLN A 104 1.96 6.54 12.81
C GLN A 104 1.20 6.68 11.49
N PRO A 105 1.85 7.06 10.36
CA PRO A 105 1.24 7.03 9.04
C PRO A 105 0.99 5.60 8.59
N VAL A 106 -0.16 5.33 7.99
CA VAL A 106 -0.48 4.03 7.42
C VAL A 106 0.07 3.95 6.00
N VAL A 107 1.37 3.76 5.96
CA VAL A 107 2.14 3.49 4.74
C VAL A 107 2.94 2.22 4.97
N MET A 108 2.60 1.16 4.26
CA MET A 108 3.34 -0.10 4.31
C MET A 108 4.41 -0.11 3.22
N ALA A 109 5.64 -0.41 3.62
CA ALA A 109 6.70 -0.71 2.66
C ALA A 109 6.69 -2.20 2.31
N ALA A 110 6.89 -2.50 1.03
CA ALA A 110 7.13 -3.85 0.55
C ALA A 110 8.30 -3.85 -0.42
N ARG A 111 9.12 -4.89 -0.34
CA ARG A 111 10.33 -5.05 -1.15
C ARG A 111 10.18 -6.21 -2.11
N LEU A 112 10.68 -6.04 -3.33
CA LEU A 112 10.77 -7.14 -4.28
C LEU A 112 11.61 -8.30 -3.72
N LYS A 113 11.12 -9.51 -3.87
CA LYS A 113 11.91 -10.72 -3.61
C LYS A 113 13.12 -10.74 -4.53
N GLU A 114 14.19 -11.40 -4.09
CA GLU A 114 15.51 -11.30 -4.70
C GLU A 114 15.52 -11.55 -6.21
N GLN A 115 14.80 -12.56 -6.68
CA GLN A 115 14.73 -12.90 -8.12
C GLN A 115 14.14 -11.80 -9.01
N TYR A 116 13.40 -10.85 -8.44
CA TYR A 116 12.77 -9.74 -9.17
C TYR A 116 13.58 -8.43 -9.08
N ARG A 117 14.56 -8.33 -8.17
CA ARG A 117 15.31 -7.08 -7.92
C ARG A 117 16.12 -6.59 -9.11
N LYS A 118 16.47 -7.49 -10.04
CA LYS A 118 17.14 -7.10 -11.29
C LYS A 118 16.33 -6.10 -12.13
N ALA A 119 15.01 -6.01 -11.93
CA ALA A 119 14.17 -5.05 -12.62
C ALA A 119 14.32 -3.60 -12.10
N ILE A 120 14.77 -3.40 -10.85
CA ILE A 120 14.73 -2.10 -10.17
C ILE A 120 15.48 -0.99 -10.94
N PRO A 121 16.74 -1.16 -11.37
CA PRO A 121 17.48 -0.06 -12.00
C PRO A 121 16.78 0.48 -13.26
N GLU A 122 16.36 -0.42 -14.14
CA GLU A 122 15.66 -0.03 -15.37
C GLU A 122 14.22 0.45 -15.11
N ALA A 123 13.53 -0.08 -14.09
CA ALA A 123 12.21 0.40 -13.69
C ALA A 123 12.28 1.86 -13.22
N VAL A 124 13.21 2.19 -12.32
CA VAL A 124 13.41 3.56 -11.84
C VAL A 124 13.76 4.50 -12.99
N LYS A 125 14.68 4.10 -13.88
CA LYS A 125 15.03 4.90 -15.05
C LYS A 125 13.83 5.17 -15.97
N ARG A 126 12.96 4.18 -16.20
CA ARG A 126 11.70 4.37 -16.95
C ARG A 126 10.76 5.32 -16.23
N MET A 127 10.56 5.14 -14.92
CA MET A 127 9.71 6.04 -14.11
C MET A 127 10.21 7.48 -14.18
N GLU A 128 11.52 7.72 -14.14
CA GLU A 128 12.11 9.05 -14.26
C GLU A 128 11.80 9.71 -15.63
N GLN A 129 11.76 8.93 -16.69
CA GLN A 129 11.39 9.41 -18.03
C GLN A 129 9.90 9.77 -18.15
N LEU A 130 9.07 9.22 -17.26
CA LEU A 130 7.63 9.48 -17.21
C LEU A 130 7.25 10.65 -16.31
N ILE A 131 8.20 11.26 -15.57
CA ILE A 131 7.93 12.42 -14.73
C ILE A 131 7.35 13.55 -15.62
N GLY A 132 6.23 14.12 -15.17
CA GLY A 132 5.47 15.14 -15.90
C GLY A 132 4.38 14.59 -16.83
N LYS A 133 4.32 13.28 -17.06
CA LYS A 133 3.19 12.65 -17.75
C LYS A 133 1.89 12.86 -16.97
N PRO A 134 0.74 13.01 -17.65
CA PRO A 134 -0.53 13.22 -16.99
C PRO A 134 -1.00 12.00 -16.19
N TYR A 135 -1.90 12.24 -15.22
CA TYR A 135 -2.59 11.16 -14.54
C TYR A 135 -3.66 10.55 -15.44
N ASP A 136 -3.66 9.24 -15.57
CA ASP A 136 -4.72 8.54 -16.30
C ASP A 136 -6.02 8.55 -15.49
N ARG A 137 -6.95 9.37 -15.93
CA ARG A 137 -8.29 9.47 -15.35
C ARG A 137 -9.28 8.49 -15.94
N GLU A 138 -8.95 7.89 -17.08
CA GLU A 138 -9.82 6.94 -17.78
C GLU A 138 -9.54 5.50 -17.36
N PHE A 139 -8.42 5.25 -16.69
CA PHE A 139 -7.95 3.93 -16.28
C PHE A 139 -7.85 2.97 -17.49
N LEU A 140 -7.32 3.47 -18.60
CA LEU A 140 -7.18 2.74 -19.86
C LEU A 140 -5.70 2.56 -20.22
N PRO A 141 -5.28 1.35 -20.59
CA PRO A 141 -3.87 1.13 -20.92
C PRO A 141 -3.47 1.85 -22.23
N GLY A 142 -2.23 2.35 -22.28
CA GLY A 142 -1.60 2.82 -23.51
C GLY A 142 -2.00 4.23 -23.97
N ASN A 143 -2.57 5.06 -23.11
CA ASN A 143 -2.99 6.44 -23.42
C ASN A 143 -1.95 7.52 -23.07
N ASP A 144 -0.68 7.11 -22.80
CA ASP A 144 0.44 7.98 -22.41
C ASP A 144 0.17 8.82 -21.12
N ALA A 145 -0.73 8.34 -20.29
CA ALA A 145 -1.05 8.80 -18.95
C ALA A 145 -0.94 7.62 -17.98
N TYR A 146 -0.76 7.87 -16.69
CA TYR A 146 -0.50 6.81 -15.73
C TYR A 146 -1.25 7.05 -14.42
N TYR A 147 -2.03 6.08 -13.96
CA TYR A 147 -2.46 6.06 -12.56
C TYR A 147 -1.41 5.32 -11.68
N CYS A 148 -1.54 5.39 -10.37
CA CYS A 148 -0.47 5.04 -9.44
C CYS A 148 0.10 3.61 -9.63
N SER A 149 -0.74 2.60 -9.75
CA SER A 149 -0.28 1.22 -9.92
C SER A 149 0.06 0.87 -11.36
N GLU A 150 -0.52 1.52 -12.36
CA GLU A 150 -0.14 1.38 -13.76
C GLU A 150 1.29 1.88 -14.02
N LEU A 151 1.68 3.00 -13.38
CA LEU A 151 3.06 3.48 -13.44
C LEU A 151 4.05 2.40 -13.01
N ILE A 152 3.72 1.60 -12.02
CA ILE A 152 4.56 0.51 -11.53
C ILE A 152 4.50 -0.69 -12.48
N GLU A 153 3.30 -1.08 -12.89
CA GLU A 153 3.11 -2.20 -13.84
C GLU A 153 3.89 -1.97 -15.14
N SER A 154 3.77 -0.78 -15.74
CA SER A 154 4.40 -0.43 -17.02
C SER A 154 5.92 -0.30 -16.95
N THR A 155 6.49 -0.08 -15.76
CA THR A 155 7.93 0.18 -15.59
C THR A 155 8.71 -0.99 -15.01
N PHE A 156 8.13 -1.79 -14.12
CA PHE A 156 8.78 -2.95 -13.51
C PHE A 156 8.67 -4.18 -14.42
N LEU A 157 9.61 -4.29 -15.36
CA LEU A 157 9.62 -5.35 -16.38
C LEU A 157 10.79 -6.28 -16.20
N ILE A 158 10.58 -7.59 -16.48
CA ILE A 158 11.63 -8.59 -16.68
C ILE A 158 11.40 -9.20 -18.06
N ASP A 159 12.44 -9.17 -18.89
CA ASP A 159 12.40 -9.66 -20.27
C ASP A 159 11.22 -9.07 -21.08
N GLY A 160 10.93 -7.77 -20.85
CA GLY A 160 9.85 -7.02 -21.50
C GLY A 160 8.45 -7.30 -20.96
N LYS A 161 8.30 -8.15 -19.95
CA LYS A 161 7.01 -8.48 -19.34
C LYS A 161 6.85 -7.83 -17.97
N PRO A 162 5.68 -7.26 -17.64
CA PRO A 162 5.39 -6.76 -16.31
C PRO A 162 5.54 -7.85 -15.24
N ILE A 163 6.14 -7.51 -14.09
CA ILE A 163 6.19 -8.41 -12.93
C ILE A 163 4.92 -8.31 -12.07
N PHE A 164 4.12 -7.27 -12.31
CA PHE A 164 2.79 -7.09 -11.74
C PHE A 164 1.79 -7.23 -12.89
N GLU A 165 1.13 -8.38 -12.99
CA GLU A 165 0.23 -8.66 -14.10
C GLU A 165 -1.09 -7.90 -13.96
N ALA A 166 -1.50 -7.24 -15.03
CA ALA A 166 -2.82 -6.64 -15.15
C ALA A 166 -3.92 -7.72 -15.04
N GLN A 167 -5.01 -7.38 -14.35
CA GLN A 167 -6.18 -8.23 -14.19
C GLN A 167 -7.42 -7.46 -14.64
N PRO A 168 -8.50 -8.13 -15.04
CA PRO A 168 -9.76 -7.45 -15.32
C PRO A 168 -10.15 -6.58 -14.12
N MET A 169 -10.19 -5.27 -14.32
CA MET A 169 -10.59 -4.33 -13.25
C MET A 169 -12.08 -4.37 -13.03
N THR A 170 -12.50 -4.08 -11.79
CA THR A 170 -13.89 -3.85 -11.45
C THR A 170 -14.05 -2.54 -10.69
N PHE A 171 -15.15 -1.84 -10.98
CA PHE A 171 -15.60 -0.62 -10.32
C PHE A 171 -16.80 -0.90 -9.41
N LYS A 172 -17.11 -2.17 -9.21
CA LYS A 172 -18.18 -2.65 -8.35
C LYS A 172 -17.69 -2.84 -6.93
N ASP A 173 -18.50 -2.46 -5.97
CA ASP A 173 -18.31 -2.81 -4.57
C ASP A 173 -18.40 -4.34 -4.41
N LYS A 174 -17.39 -4.94 -3.81
CA LYS A 174 -17.32 -6.40 -3.62
C LYS A 174 -18.39 -6.95 -2.68
N ALA A 175 -18.91 -6.13 -1.77
CA ALA A 175 -19.92 -6.55 -0.83
C ALA A 175 -21.34 -6.56 -1.45
N THR A 176 -21.62 -5.63 -2.36
CA THR A 176 -22.95 -5.47 -2.97
C THR A 176 -23.01 -5.97 -4.41
N GLY A 177 -21.87 -6.03 -5.12
CA GLY A 177 -21.80 -6.34 -6.55
C GLY A 177 -22.25 -5.18 -7.45
N GLU A 178 -22.56 -4.02 -6.89
CA GLU A 178 -23.04 -2.85 -7.62
C GLU A 178 -21.93 -1.82 -7.83
N THR A 179 -22.02 -1.09 -8.94
CA THR A 179 -21.10 0.01 -9.22
C THR A 179 -21.39 1.17 -8.25
N SER A 180 -20.33 1.65 -7.58
CA SER A 180 -20.44 2.77 -6.65
C SER A 180 -21.02 4.02 -7.35
N PRO A 181 -21.96 4.76 -6.72
CA PRO A 181 -22.47 6.03 -7.24
C PRO A 181 -21.37 7.06 -7.56
N LEU A 182 -20.23 6.96 -6.87
CA LEU A 182 -19.07 7.81 -7.17
C LEU A 182 -18.52 7.49 -8.57
N TRP A 183 -18.30 6.21 -8.90
CA TRP A 183 -17.77 5.83 -10.20
C TRP A 183 -18.72 6.20 -11.33
N ILE A 184 -20.05 6.05 -11.13
CA ILE A 184 -21.03 6.46 -12.11
C ILE A 184 -20.86 7.96 -12.41
N ARG A 185 -20.93 8.83 -11.41
CA ARG A 185 -20.74 10.28 -11.59
C ARG A 185 -19.38 10.64 -12.18
N TYR A 186 -18.32 10.02 -11.70
CA TYR A 186 -16.95 10.26 -12.16
C TYR A 186 -16.80 10.05 -13.68
N PHE A 187 -17.32 8.94 -14.20
CA PHE A 187 -17.23 8.63 -15.63
C PHE A 187 -18.27 9.39 -16.45
N GLU A 188 -19.42 9.75 -15.88
CA GLU A 188 -20.38 10.67 -16.51
C GLU A 188 -19.75 12.06 -16.71
N GLU A 189 -19.07 12.60 -15.70
CA GLU A 189 -18.35 13.89 -15.78
C GLU A 189 -17.21 13.86 -16.81
N LEU A 190 -16.53 12.72 -16.97
CA LEU A 190 -15.53 12.52 -18.01
C LEU A 190 -16.12 12.33 -19.41
N GLY A 191 -17.41 12.07 -19.53
CA GLY A 191 -18.05 11.72 -20.79
C GLY A 191 -17.52 10.39 -21.36
N ARG A 192 -17.17 9.44 -20.48
CA ARG A 192 -16.60 8.14 -20.84
C ARG A 192 -17.38 6.99 -20.21
N PRO A 193 -17.44 5.80 -20.84
CA PRO A 193 -17.95 4.61 -20.19
C PRO A 193 -17.02 4.15 -19.07
N ILE A 194 -17.59 3.51 -18.05
CA ILE A 194 -16.80 2.84 -17.00
C ILE A 194 -16.04 1.67 -17.65
N PRO A 195 -14.71 1.58 -17.50
CA PRO A 195 -13.90 0.53 -18.13
C PRO A 195 -13.95 -0.79 -17.35
N GLU A 196 -15.14 -1.27 -17.03
CA GLU A 196 -15.35 -2.53 -16.33
C GLU A 196 -14.77 -3.70 -17.13
N GLY A 197 -13.94 -4.52 -16.51
CA GLY A 197 -13.31 -5.68 -17.14
C GLY A 197 -12.09 -5.38 -18.01
N VAL A 198 -11.73 -4.11 -18.20
CA VAL A 198 -10.49 -3.75 -18.89
C VAL A 198 -9.29 -4.17 -18.02
N PRO A 199 -8.25 -4.81 -18.61
CA PRO A 199 -7.06 -5.18 -17.86
C PRO A 199 -6.37 -3.96 -17.24
N GLY A 200 -6.02 -4.07 -15.97
CA GLY A 200 -5.30 -3.04 -15.24
C GLY A 200 -4.87 -3.53 -13.85
N THR A 201 -4.29 -2.65 -13.07
CA THR A 201 -3.79 -2.94 -11.73
C THR A 201 -4.46 -2.03 -10.70
N ASN A 202 -4.29 -2.37 -9.44
CA ASN A 202 -4.70 -1.50 -8.33
C ASN A 202 -3.79 -1.72 -7.11
N PRO A 203 -3.65 -0.72 -6.21
CA PRO A 203 -2.76 -0.82 -5.06
C PRO A 203 -3.12 -1.97 -4.13
N GLY A 204 -4.40 -2.23 -3.93
CA GLY A 204 -4.87 -3.30 -3.05
C GLY A 204 -4.38 -4.66 -3.51
N THR A 205 -4.71 -5.06 -4.72
CA THR A 205 -4.28 -6.36 -5.30
C THR A 205 -2.76 -6.43 -5.42
N MET A 206 -2.11 -5.35 -5.86
CA MET A 206 -0.65 -5.29 -5.99
C MET A 206 0.05 -5.53 -4.65
N SER A 207 -0.49 -5.05 -3.53
CA SER A 207 0.08 -5.27 -2.19
C SER A 207 0.13 -6.75 -1.78
N ARG A 208 -0.65 -7.60 -2.43
CA ARG A 208 -0.73 -9.05 -2.19
C ARG A 208 0.11 -9.87 -3.17
N SER A 209 0.83 -9.21 -4.07
CA SER A 209 1.62 -9.89 -5.08
C SER A 209 2.68 -10.80 -4.46
N GLU A 210 2.79 -12.01 -4.99
CA GLU A 210 3.79 -12.99 -4.56
C GLU A 210 5.22 -12.55 -4.83
N CYS A 211 5.44 -11.57 -5.72
CA CYS A 211 6.77 -11.02 -5.96
C CYS A 211 7.27 -10.10 -4.83
N LEU A 212 6.40 -9.73 -3.89
CA LEU A 212 6.70 -8.83 -2.79
C LEU A 212 6.96 -9.57 -1.46
N HIS A 213 7.76 -8.93 -0.63
CA HIS A 213 7.94 -9.23 0.79
C HIS A 213 7.55 -7.99 1.60
N PRO A 214 6.44 -8.02 2.35
CA PRO A 214 6.05 -6.91 3.23
C PRO A 214 7.11 -6.67 4.31
N LEU A 215 7.47 -5.41 4.52
CA LEU A 215 8.45 -5.00 5.55
C LEU A 215 7.77 -4.46 6.81
N GLY A 216 6.53 -4.01 6.71
CA GLY A 216 5.77 -3.35 7.76
C GLY A 216 5.53 -1.87 7.49
N LEU A 217 4.95 -1.18 8.46
CA LEU A 217 4.70 0.27 8.35
C LEU A 217 6.02 1.04 8.36
N VAL A 218 6.10 2.05 7.50
CA VAL A 218 7.26 2.95 7.45
C VAL A 218 7.38 3.68 8.78
N PRO A 219 8.51 3.53 9.51
CA PRO A 219 8.67 4.19 10.79
C PRO A 219 8.73 5.71 10.61
N GLN A 220 8.12 6.44 11.54
CA GLN A 220 8.42 7.87 11.70
C GLN A 220 9.84 8.05 12.26
N LYS A 221 10.52 9.05 11.76
CA LYS A 221 11.83 9.47 12.31
C LYS A 221 11.65 10.34 13.55
#